data_e8b7aa10c4c315c0d4c1a74f8087d627
#
_entry.id   e8b7aa10c4c315c0d4c1a74f8087d627
#
_cell.length_a   1.000
_cell.length_b   1.000
_cell.length_c   1.000
_cell.angle_alpha   90.00
_cell.angle_beta   90.00
_cell.angle_gamma   90.00
#
_symmetry.space_group_name_H-M   'P 1'
#
loop_
_entity.id
_entity.type
_entity.pdbx_description
1 polymer ?
#
loop_
_entity_poly.entity_id
_entity_poly.type
_entity_poly.pdbx_seq_one_letter_code
_entity_poly.pdbx_strand_id
1 'polypeptide(L)'
;MIQGFSHVQLVVRDVSVSKRWYCAVLGLEEYVSGSTASGPYAGLRHPTARFVIGMQTATPEQARTLDATAIDHLSFSVSDRATLDQMRTDLLARGIEVGDVFQEAVSYNVRIHDPDGLVIELSARKP
;
A
#
# COMPACT_ATOMS: atom_id res chain seq x y z
N MET A 1 -19.87 -15.52 11.41
CA MET A 1 -19.88 -14.04 11.45
C MET A 1 -18.55 -13.47 10.99
N ILE A 2 -18.58 -12.39 10.24
CA ILE A 2 -17.37 -11.66 9.87
C ILE A 2 -16.75 -11.07 11.14
N GLN A 3 -15.42 -11.24 11.31
CA GLN A 3 -14.68 -10.74 12.47
C GLN A 3 -13.75 -9.57 12.15
N GLY A 4 -13.66 -9.20 10.89
CA GLY A 4 -12.82 -8.10 10.44
C GLY A 4 -12.30 -8.30 9.03
N PHE A 5 -11.42 -7.40 8.62
CA PHE A 5 -10.75 -7.48 7.33
C PHE A 5 -9.52 -8.40 7.46
N SER A 6 -9.35 -9.33 6.53
CA SER A 6 -8.22 -10.27 6.54
C SER A 6 -7.03 -9.69 5.77
N HIS A 7 -7.18 -9.57 4.47
CA HIS A 7 -6.10 -9.11 3.59
C HIS A 7 -6.65 -8.61 2.27
N VAL A 8 -5.83 -7.87 1.55
CA VAL A 8 -6.02 -7.57 0.13
C VAL A 8 -4.97 -8.32 -0.67
N GLN A 9 -5.37 -8.86 -1.82
CA GLN A 9 -4.44 -9.50 -2.75
C GLN A 9 -4.25 -8.60 -3.96
N LEU A 10 -3.03 -8.13 -4.15
CA LEU A 10 -2.66 -7.28 -5.28
C LEU A 10 -2.10 -8.13 -6.42
N VAL A 11 -2.43 -7.75 -7.63
CA VAL A 11 -1.76 -8.22 -8.83
C VAL A 11 -0.72 -7.15 -9.20
N VAL A 12 0.54 -7.55 -9.32
CA VAL A 12 1.66 -6.62 -9.57
C VAL A 12 2.51 -7.10 -10.74
N ARG A 13 3.22 -6.17 -11.39
CA ARG A 13 4.09 -6.50 -12.52
C ARG A 13 5.36 -7.24 -12.06
N ASP A 14 5.94 -6.80 -10.94
CA ASP A 14 7.17 -7.37 -10.40
C ASP A 14 7.06 -7.44 -8.87
N VAL A 15 6.87 -8.66 -8.35
CA VAL A 15 6.71 -8.91 -6.90
C VAL A 15 7.95 -8.46 -6.12
N SER A 16 9.16 -8.63 -6.66
CA SER A 16 10.39 -8.21 -6.00
C SER A 16 10.45 -6.69 -5.81
N VAL A 17 10.06 -5.94 -6.82
CA VAL A 17 10.02 -4.46 -6.76
C VAL A 17 8.93 -4.00 -5.80
N SER A 18 7.72 -4.52 -5.94
CA SER A 18 6.58 -4.16 -5.08
C SER A 18 6.82 -4.52 -3.63
N LYS A 19 7.34 -5.71 -3.35
CA LYS A 19 7.68 -6.15 -2.00
C LYS A 19 8.67 -5.18 -1.33
N ARG A 20 9.75 -4.82 -2.00
CA ARG A 20 10.72 -3.86 -1.45
C ARG A 20 10.07 -2.53 -1.14
N TRP A 21 9.22 -2.04 -2.04
CA TRP A 21 8.55 -0.77 -1.85
C TRP A 21 7.61 -0.80 -0.63
N TYR A 22 6.71 -1.79 -0.55
CA TYR A 22 5.76 -1.90 0.57
C TYR A 22 6.46 -2.10 1.91
N CYS A 23 7.52 -2.90 1.97
CA CYS A 23 8.31 -3.04 3.19
C CYS A 23 8.99 -1.73 3.58
N ALA A 24 9.58 -1.03 2.62
CA ALA A 24 10.31 0.21 2.89
C ALA A 24 9.38 1.39 3.23
N VAL A 25 8.26 1.53 2.54
CA VAL A 25 7.37 2.70 2.66
C VAL A 25 6.34 2.54 3.77
N LEU A 26 5.71 1.36 3.86
CA LEU A 26 4.66 1.08 4.85
C LEU A 26 5.15 0.31 6.07
N GLY A 27 6.43 -0.06 6.12
CA GLY A 27 6.98 -0.79 7.25
C GLY A 27 6.49 -2.23 7.35
N LEU A 28 6.15 -2.86 6.23
CA LEU A 28 5.68 -4.24 6.23
C LEU A 28 6.84 -5.22 6.31
N GLU A 29 6.53 -6.43 6.73
CA GLU A 29 7.45 -7.57 6.80
C GLU A 29 6.93 -8.73 5.98
N GLU A 30 7.80 -9.34 5.18
CA GLU A 30 7.46 -10.58 4.49
C GLU A 30 7.31 -11.72 5.49
N TYR A 31 6.22 -12.50 5.38
CA TYR A 31 6.01 -13.66 6.23
C TYR A 31 5.75 -14.94 5.43
N VAL A 32 5.45 -14.83 4.14
CA VAL A 32 5.28 -15.97 3.25
C VAL A 32 5.66 -15.58 1.83
N SER A 33 6.22 -16.52 1.09
CA SER A 33 6.53 -16.37 -0.32
C SER A 33 6.51 -17.71 -1.03
N GLY A 34 6.41 -17.67 -2.35
CA GLY A 34 6.41 -18.84 -3.22
C GLY A 34 6.29 -18.42 -4.67
N SER A 35 5.82 -19.34 -5.50
CA SER A 35 5.64 -19.08 -6.93
C SER A 35 4.35 -19.69 -7.44
N THR A 36 3.74 -19.01 -8.40
CA THR A 36 2.66 -19.52 -9.24
C THR A 36 3.18 -19.78 -10.65
N ALA A 37 2.31 -20.25 -11.54
CA ALA A 37 2.65 -20.40 -12.97
C ALA A 37 3.06 -19.07 -13.62
N SER A 38 2.58 -17.94 -13.11
CA SER A 38 2.89 -16.59 -13.63
C SER A 38 4.16 -15.98 -13.04
N GLY A 39 4.69 -16.53 -11.95
CA GLY A 39 5.88 -16.05 -11.27
C GLY A 39 5.75 -16.00 -9.76
N PRO A 40 6.65 -15.26 -9.08
CA PRO A 40 6.65 -15.16 -7.63
C PRO A 40 5.35 -14.60 -7.04
N TYR A 41 5.08 -14.96 -5.78
CA TYR A 41 4.14 -14.25 -4.91
C TYR A 41 4.76 -14.00 -3.55
N ALA A 42 4.22 -13.05 -2.79
CA ALA A 42 4.62 -12.77 -1.42
C ALA A 42 3.41 -12.32 -0.59
N GLY A 43 3.46 -12.62 0.70
CA GLY A 43 2.54 -12.08 1.69
C GLY A 43 3.30 -11.19 2.66
N LEU A 44 2.82 -9.99 2.87
CA LEU A 44 3.42 -8.99 3.74
C LEU A 44 2.45 -8.67 4.87
N ARG A 45 2.97 -8.54 6.08
CA ARG A 45 2.18 -8.15 7.25
C ARG A 45 2.76 -6.90 7.91
N HIS A 46 1.91 -6.10 8.54
CA HIS A 46 2.38 -5.04 9.41
C HIS A 46 2.73 -5.63 10.80
N PRO A 47 3.87 -5.24 11.41
CA PRO A 47 4.31 -5.84 12.68
C PRO A 47 3.37 -5.55 13.86
N THR A 48 2.64 -4.45 13.85
CA THR A 48 1.74 -4.03 14.94
C THR A 48 0.30 -3.81 14.51
N ALA A 49 0.05 -3.17 13.37
CA ALA A 49 -1.29 -3.03 12.82
C ALA A 49 -1.73 -4.36 12.18
N ARG A 50 -2.97 -4.76 12.43
CA ARG A 50 -3.46 -6.09 12.04
C ARG A 50 -3.98 -6.11 10.61
N PHE A 51 -3.08 -6.00 9.63
CA PHE A 51 -3.44 -6.19 8.23
C PHE A 51 -2.35 -6.90 7.45
N VAL A 52 -2.75 -7.50 6.36
CA VAL A 52 -1.88 -8.23 5.42
C VAL A 52 -2.14 -7.70 4.03
N ILE A 53 -1.05 -7.53 3.28
CA ILE A 53 -1.09 -7.29 1.85
C ILE A 53 -0.41 -8.47 1.16
N GLY A 54 -1.17 -9.23 0.39
CA GLY A 54 -0.63 -10.23 -0.51
C GLY A 54 -0.37 -9.64 -1.88
N MET A 55 0.60 -10.18 -2.60
CA MET A 55 0.88 -9.79 -3.98
C MET A 55 1.29 -10.99 -4.81
N GLN A 56 0.85 -11.00 -6.06
CA GLN A 56 1.15 -12.04 -7.02
C GLN A 56 1.51 -11.44 -8.37
N THR A 57 2.33 -12.16 -9.11
CA THR A 57 2.73 -11.75 -10.45
C THR A 57 1.52 -11.75 -11.38
N ALA A 58 1.33 -10.65 -12.09
CA ALA A 58 0.30 -10.52 -13.12
C ALA A 58 0.49 -11.58 -14.22
N THR A 59 -0.59 -12.17 -14.65
CA THR A 59 -0.60 -12.89 -15.95
C THR A 59 -0.39 -11.87 -17.07
N PRO A 60 0.00 -12.30 -18.29
CA PRO A 60 0.12 -11.37 -19.42
C PRO A 60 -1.17 -10.60 -19.70
N GLU A 61 -2.33 -11.21 -19.51
CA GLU A 61 -3.63 -10.54 -19.67
C GLU A 61 -3.87 -9.50 -18.58
N GLN A 62 -3.63 -9.84 -17.33
CA GLN A 62 -3.76 -8.91 -16.20
C GLN A 62 -2.80 -7.74 -16.34
N ALA A 63 -1.55 -7.96 -16.80
CA ALA A 63 -0.58 -6.90 -16.99
C ALA A 63 -1.04 -5.83 -17.99
N ARG A 64 -1.83 -6.21 -18.98
CA ARG A 64 -2.41 -5.27 -19.97
C ARG A 64 -3.48 -4.35 -19.38
N THR A 65 -4.11 -4.74 -18.27
CA THR A 65 -5.26 -4.05 -17.68
C THR A 65 -5.00 -3.54 -16.27
N LEU A 66 -3.75 -3.56 -15.80
CA LEU A 66 -3.42 -3.12 -14.42
C LEU A 66 -3.76 -1.65 -14.16
N ASP A 67 -3.72 -0.81 -15.17
CA ASP A 67 -4.06 0.60 -15.03
C ASP A 67 -5.58 0.86 -14.97
N ALA A 68 -6.38 -0.14 -15.33
CA ALA A 68 -7.84 -0.08 -15.31
C ALA A 68 -8.39 -0.86 -14.10
N THR A 69 -8.16 -0.34 -12.90
CA THR A 69 -8.62 -0.96 -11.66
C THR A 69 -9.96 -0.40 -11.20
N ALA A 70 -10.78 -1.24 -10.58
CA ALA A 70 -11.98 -0.82 -9.88
C ALA A 70 -11.68 -0.22 -8.48
N ILE A 71 -10.44 -0.37 -7.99
CA ILE A 71 -10.00 0.18 -6.71
C ILE A 71 -9.41 1.57 -6.96
N ASP A 72 -10.03 2.59 -6.36
CA ASP A 72 -9.52 3.97 -6.44
C ASP A 72 -8.24 4.12 -5.63
N HIS A 73 -8.26 3.71 -4.38
CA HIS A 73 -7.09 3.73 -3.49
C HIS A 73 -7.25 2.78 -2.31
N LEU A 74 -6.12 2.47 -1.67
CA LEU A 74 -6.07 1.85 -0.34
C LEU A 74 -5.68 2.92 0.67
N SER A 75 -6.40 3.00 1.78
CA SER A 75 -6.12 3.99 2.83
C SER A 75 -5.71 3.30 4.12
N PHE A 76 -4.64 3.83 4.73
CA PHE A 76 -4.11 3.36 6.01
C PHE A 76 -4.20 4.45 7.06
N SER A 77 -4.69 4.09 8.24
CA SER A 77 -4.82 5.04 9.34
C SER A 77 -3.48 5.37 9.96
N VAL A 78 -3.28 6.65 10.26
CA VAL A 78 -2.23 7.13 11.16
C VAL A 78 -2.88 7.81 12.36
N SER A 79 -2.13 7.94 13.46
CA SER A 79 -2.70 8.35 14.76
C SER A 79 -3.31 9.74 14.75
N ASP A 80 -2.62 10.71 14.11
CA ASP A 80 -3.00 12.12 14.14
C ASP A 80 -2.34 12.91 13.01
N ARG A 81 -2.71 14.18 12.89
CA ARG A 81 -2.18 15.10 11.87
C ARG A 81 -0.67 15.30 11.99
N ALA A 82 -0.16 15.42 13.20
CA ALA A 82 1.28 15.64 13.41
C ALA A 82 2.11 14.45 12.92
N THR A 83 1.63 13.23 13.18
CA THR A 83 2.23 11.99 12.67
C THR A 83 2.18 11.95 11.14
N LEU A 84 1.05 12.32 10.55
CA LEU A 84 0.91 12.39 9.09
C LEU A 84 1.93 13.35 8.46
N ASP A 85 2.06 14.56 9.03
CA ASP A 85 3.02 15.56 8.56
C ASP A 85 4.46 15.05 8.67
N GLN A 86 4.81 14.39 9.77
CA GLN A 86 6.13 13.80 9.96
C GLN A 86 6.40 12.68 8.95
N MET A 87 5.46 11.78 8.76
CA MET A 87 5.60 10.71 7.76
C MET A 87 5.80 11.29 6.35
N ARG A 88 5.05 12.32 5.99
CA ARG A 88 5.23 13.01 4.71
C ARG A 88 6.64 13.57 4.57
N THR A 89 7.13 14.27 5.59
CA THR A 89 8.48 14.82 5.62
C THR A 89 9.55 13.73 5.43
N ASP A 90 9.42 12.64 6.16
CA ASP A 90 10.36 11.51 6.10
C ASP A 90 10.36 10.82 4.73
N LEU A 91 9.20 10.63 4.13
CA LEU A 91 9.07 10.04 2.79
C LEU A 91 9.70 10.94 1.72
N LEU A 92 9.44 12.25 1.79
CA LEU A 92 10.07 13.22 0.87
C LEU A 92 11.60 13.23 1.02
N ALA A 93 12.12 13.17 2.26
CA ALA A 93 13.56 13.11 2.52
C ALA A 93 14.20 11.84 1.95
N ARG A 94 13.44 10.76 1.79
CA ARG A 94 13.87 9.50 1.17
C ARG A 94 13.70 9.47 -0.35
N GLY A 95 13.31 10.59 -0.95
CA GLY A 95 13.10 10.70 -2.39
C GLY A 95 11.80 10.09 -2.90
N ILE A 96 10.85 9.82 -2.02
CA ILE A 96 9.54 9.31 -2.40
C ILE A 96 8.63 10.50 -2.70
N GLU A 97 8.01 10.49 -3.87
CA GLU A 97 7.05 11.51 -4.26
C GLU A 97 5.78 11.37 -3.43
N VAL A 98 5.42 12.42 -2.71
CA VAL A 98 4.24 12.47 -1.85
C VAL A 98 3.47 13.74 -2.18
N GLY A 99 2.15 13.61 -2.37
CA GLY A 99 1.27 14.76 -2.57
C GLY A 99 1.21 15.69 -1.36
N ASP A 100 0.62 16.86 -1.56
CA ASP A 100 0.35 17.77 -0.45
C ASP A 100 -0.71 17.19 0.48
N VAL A 101 -0.67 17.62 1.75
CA VAL A 101 -1.75 17.29 2.68
C VAL A 101 -3.02 17.97 2.22
N PHE A 102 -4.08 17.20 2.09
CA PHE A 102 -5.42 17.71 1.83
C PHE A 102 -6.39 17.25 2.92
N GLN A 103 -7.51 17.97 3.04
CA GLN A 103 -8.49 17.63 4.04
C GLN A 103 -9.84 17.28 3.42
N GLU A 104 -10.47 16.32 4.03
CA GLU A 104 -11.86 15.95 3.79
C GLU A 104 -12.70 16.25 5.04
N ALA A 105 -13.97 15.91 5.01
CA ALA A 105 -14.88 16.23 6.11
C ALA A 105 -14.37 15.74 7.48
N VAL A 106 -13.81 14.52 7.52
CA VAL A 106 -13.44 13.83 8.76
C VAL A 106 -11.95 13.49 8.89
N SER A 107 -11.13 13.88 7.90
CA SER A 107 -9.72 13.45 7.88
C SER A 107 -8.79 14.46 7.21
N TYR A 108 -7.49 14.30 7.52
CA TYR A 108 -6.36 14.86 6.78
C TYR A 108 -5.66 13.71 6.08
N ASN A 109 -5.29 13.89 4.82
CA ASN A 109 -4.80 12.81 3.99
C ASN A 109 -3.59 13.23 3.16
N VAL A 110 -2.72 12.27 2.86
CA VAL A 110 -1.70 12.37 1.81
C VAL A 110 -1.78 11.14 0.92
N ARG A 111 -1.38 11.27 -0.34
CA ARG A 111 -1.37 10.19 -1.31
C ARG A 111 0.01 9.98 -1.90
N ILE A 112 0.35 8.72 -2.08
CA ILE A 112 1.54 8.22 -2.76
C ILE A 112 1.12 7.16 -3.77
N HIS A 113 2.00 6.86 -4.72
CA HIS A 113 1.75 5.81 -5.71
C HIS A 113 2.70 4.65 -5.47
N ASP A 114 2.16 3.44 -5.49
CA ASP A 114 2.99 2.25 -5.48
C ASP A 114 3.70 2.04 -6.82
N PRO A 115 4.60 1.05 -6.96
CA PRO A 115 5.33 0.82 -8.21
C PRO A 115 4.45 0.53 -9.45
N ASP A 116 3.23 0.07 -9.25
CA ASP A 116 2.26 -0.19 -10.33
C ASP A 116 1.26 0.97 -10.54
N GLY A 117 1.43 2.07 -9.81
CA GLY A 117 0.58 3.24 -9.91
C GLY A 117 -0.68 3.20 -9.02
N LEU A 118 -0.84 2.17 -8.19
CA LEU A 118 -1.94 2.13 -7.23
C LEU A 118 -1.78 3.25 -6.21
N VAL A 119 -2.85 4.00 -5.99
CA VAL A 119 -2.86 5.08 -5.00
C VAL A 119 -2.94 4.49 -3.60
N ILE A 120 -1.97 4.87 -2.77
CA ILE A 120 -1.92 4.56 -1.34
C ILE A 120 -2.15 5.87 -0.59
N GLU A 121 -3.14 5.88 0.29
CA GLU A 121 -3.47 7.03 1.11
C GLU A 121 -3.08 6.78 2.57
N LEU A 122 -2.48 7.78 3.19
CA LEU A 122 -2.30 7.83 4.64
C LEU A 122 -3.30 8.84 5.19
N SER A 123 -4.08 8.42 6.18
CA SER A 123 -5.24 9.17 6.67
C SER A 123 -5.20 9.36 8.18
N ALA A 124 -5.19 10.61 8.62
CA ALA A 124 -5.31 10.99 10.02
C ALA A 124 -6.73 11.52 10.27
N ARG A 125 -7.44 10.90 11.20
CA ARG A 125 -8.79 11.34 11.55
C ARG A 125 -8.75 12.69 12.26
N LYS A 126 -9.67 13.57 11.93
CA LYS A 126 -9.86 14.83 12.66
C LYS A 126 -10.38 14.56 14.07
N PRO A 127 -9.99 15.38 15.07
CA PRO A 127 -10.50 15.29 16.44
C PRO A 127 -12.03 15.40 16.50
#